data_d7b916fb435697310c7d4e2489162562
#
_entry.id   d7b916fb435697310c7d4e2489162562
#
_cell.length_a   1.000
_cell.length_b   1.000
_cell.length_c   1.000
_cell.angle_alpha   90.00
_cell.angle_beta   90.00
_cell.angle_gamma   90.00
#
_symmetry.space_group_name_H-M   'P 1'
#
loop_
_entity.id
_entity.type
_entity.pdbx_description
1 polymer ?
#
loop_
_entity_poly.entity_id
_entity_poly.type
_entity_poly.pdbx_seq_one_letter_code
_entity_poly.pdbx_strand_id
1 'polypeptide(L)'
;VPHFSKLRLQQLAILLGVWALWLVGGALETSSTAQVPEKAPLRWGERAPGLHLQPFRAPLRHRNSRRYLKNQKILLLVFGDIACPAYHLYLPRIVGLKEKIAELNGEILWIYPHALDSNLIPYPGAKVFKDLLGQSMGAYRIARLPTLVVLQKDREQARIPFLWSRKIRLGNWSIRYVGAVDQDPEGRAIGIRQDLVEALRDLTQSSYVRIPATRTHGCP
;
A
#
# COMPACT_ATOMS: atom_id res chain seq x y z
N VAL A 1 28.12 -41.67 -66.20
CA VAL A 1 26.90 -40.86 -66.22
C VAL A 1 26.23 -40.93 -64.85
N PRO A 2 25.82 -39.82 -64.28
CA PRO A 2 26.18 -39.49 -62.90
C PRO A 2 25.12 -39.79 -61.84
N HIS A 3 25.59 -40.42 -60.78
CA HIS A 3 24.77 -40.69 -59.56
C HIS A 3 24.71 -39.51 -58.57
N PHE A 4 24.92 -38.28 -59.04
CA PHE A 4 25.06 -37.12 -58.14
C PHE A 4 23.76 -36.32 -57.87
N SER A 5 22.64 -36.64 -58.45
CA SER A 5 21.45 -35.80 -58.37
C SER A 5 20.48 -36.08 -57.22
N LYS A 6 20.47 -37.30 -56.69
CA LYS A 6 19.45 -37.64 -55.63
C LYS A 6 19.81 -37.20 -54.24
N LEU A 7 21.11 -37.14 -53.89
CA LEU A 7 21.52 -36.75 -52.54
C LEU A 7 21.31 -35.23 -52.27
N ARG A 8 21.46 -34.39 -53.27
CA ARG A 8 21.27 -32.93 -53.12
C ARG A 8 19.82 -32.51 -52.95
N LEU A 9 18.89 -33.25 -53.60
CA LEU A 9 17.44 -33.01 -53.47
C LEU A 9 16.92 -33.36 -52.06
N GLN A 10 17.44 -34.41 -51.44
CA GLN A 10 17.03 -34.78 -50.08
C GLN A 10 17.54 -33.80 -49.03
N GLN A 11 18.75 -33.26 -49.18
CA GLN A 11 19.28 -32.25 -48.26
C GLN A 11 18.53 -30.91 -48.36
N LEU A 12 18.11 -30.51 -49.56
CA LEU A 12 17.29 -29.32 -49.77
C LEU A 12 15.89 -29.44 -49.15
N ALA A 13 15.29 -30.61 -49.23
CA ALA A 13 13.97 -30.88 -48.62
C ALA A 13 14.02 -30.82 -47.08
N ILE A 14 15.11 -31.30 -46.46
CA ILE A 14 15.29 -31.24 -45.00
C ILE A 14 15.51 -29.79 -44.52
N LEU A 15 16.29 -29.00 -45.25
CA LEU A 15 16.53 -27.60 -44.91
C LEU A 15 15.26 -26.75 -45.06
N LEU A 16 14.45 -26.95 -46.07
CA LEU A 16 13.17 -26.28 -46.26
C LEU A 16 12.14 -26.67 -45.20
N GLY A 17 12.14 -27.94 -44.77
CA GLY A 17 11.25 -28.42 -43.69
C GLY A 17 11.60 -27.82 -42.34
N VAL A 18 12.88 -27.64 -42.02
CA VAL A 18 13.34 -26.98 -40.77
C VAL A 18 12.98 -25.50 -40.76
N TRP A 19 13.08 -24.81 -41.90
CA TRP A 19 12.69 -23.40 -42.04
C TRP A 19 11.18 -23.20 -41.90
N ALA A 20 10.37 -24.12 -42.45
CA ALA A 20 8.91 -24.05 -42.30
C ALA A 20 8.47 -24.25 -40.84
N LEU A 21 9.14 -25.16 -40.10
CA LEU A 21 8.87 -25.35 -38.66
C LEU A 21 9.24 -24.12 -37.81
N TRP A 22 10.28 -23.38 -38.20
CA TRP A 22 10.68 -22.14 -37.52
C TRP A 22 9.69 -20.99 -37.77
N LEU A 23 9.10 -20.90 -38.94
CA LEU A 23 8.09 -19.87 -39.28
C LEU A 23 6.73 -20.13 -38.62
N VAL A 24 6.38 -21.37 -38.34
CA VAL A 24 5.12 -21.71 -37.66
C VAL A 24 5.27 -21.63 -36.12
N GLY A 25 6.47 -21.91 -35.58
CA GLY A 25 6.74 -21.84 -34.15
C GLY A 25 6.86 -20.43 -33.62
N GLY A 26 7.18 -19.44 -34.49
CA GLY A 26 7.37 -18.03 -34.08
C GLY A 26 6.09 -17.20 -33.92
N ALA A 27 4.92 -17.73 -34.24
CA ALA A 27 3.66 -16.98 -34.27
C ALA A 27 2.71 -17.26 -33.08
N LEU A 28 3.15 -17.98 -32.04
CA LEU A 28 2.30 -18.36 -30.90
C LEU A 28 2.81 -17.85 -29.55
N GLU A 29 3.72 -16.88 -29.53
CA GLU A 29 3.93 -16.10 -28.30
C GLU A 29 2.99 -14.88 -28.27
N THR A 30 1.69 -15.13 -28.26
CA THR A 30 0.77 -14.20 -27.63
C THR A 30 1.08 -14.26 -26.14
N SER A 31 2.00 -13.41 -25.69
CA SER A 31 2.15 -13.08 -24.28
C SER A 31 0.82 -12.53 -23.80
N SER A 32 -0.07 -13.44 -23.43
CA SER A 32 -1.19 -13.11 -22.58
C SER A 32 -0.58 -12.66 -21.26
N THR A 33 -0.24 -11.39 -21.17
CA THR A 33 -0.08 -10.72 -19.89
C THR A 33 -1.42 -10.87 -19.19
N ALA A 34 -1.53 -11.94 -18.41
CA ALA A 34 -2.63 -12.12 -17.48
C ALA A 34 -2.60 -10.85 -16.60
N GLN A 35 -3.43 -9.88 -16.95
CA GLN A 35 -3.68 -8.71 -16.11
C GLN A 35 -4.22 -9.30 -14.81
N VAL A 36 -3.35 -9.35 -13.79
CA VAL A 36 -3.80 -9.62 -12.43
C VAL A 36 -4.90 -8.59 -12.19
N PRO A 37 -6.15 -9.02 -11.94
CA PRO A 37 -7.25 -8.08 -11.81
C PRO A 37 -6.88 -7.11 -10.70
N GLU A 38 -6.70 -5.83 -11.06
CA GLU A 38 -6.42 -4.78 -10.12
C GLU A 38 -7.57 -4.78 -9.11
N LYS A 39 -7.24 -5.18 -7.89
CA LYS A 39 -8.25 -5.27 -6.82
C LYS A 39 -8.85 -3.89 -6.67
N ALA A 40 -10.17 -3.80 -6.77
CA ALA A 40 -10.89 -2.56 -6.57
C ALA A 40 -10.42 -1.85 -5.29
N PRO A 41 -10.30 -0.52 -5.27
CA PRO A 41 -9.82 0.23 -4.11
C PRO A 41 -10.67 -0.08 -2.88
N LEU A 42 -10.07 0.05 -1.70
CA LEU A 42 -10.79 -0.12 -0.43
C LEU A 42 -11.94 0.88 -0.35
N ARG A 43 -13.07 0.41 0.16
CA ARG A 43 -14.28 1.24 0.25
C ARG A 43 -14.45 1.80 1.65
N TRP A 44 -15.05 2.97 1.73
CA TRP A 44 -15.50 3.55 2.99
C TRP A 44 -16.42 2.59 3.75
N GLY A 45 -16.21 2.47 5.06
CA GLY A 45 -16.95 1.55 5.92
C GLY A 45 -16.49 0.09 5.87
N GLU A 46 -15.62 -0.27 4.92
CA GLU A 46 -15.02 -1.61 4.87
C GLU A 46 -14.18 -1.87 6.12
N ARG A 47 -14.23 -3.11 6.64
CA ARG A 47 -13.40 -3.49 7.79
C ARG A 47 -11.92 -3.41 7.42
N ALA A 48 -11.15 -2.81 8.30
CA ALA A 48 -9.72 -2.66 8.11
C ALA A 48 -9.03 -4.04 8.06
N PRO A 49 -8.27 -4.33 6.99
CA PRO A 49 -7.42 -5.51 6.94
C PRO A 49 -6.43 -5.53 8.09
N GLY A 50 -6.01 -6.73 8.51
CA GLY A 50 -4.97 -6.81 9.53
C GLY A 50 -3.62 -6.37 8.99
N LEU A 51 -2.83 -5.73 9.83
CA LEU A 51 -1.48 -5.29 9.51
C LEU A 51 -0.45 -6.38 9.85
N HIS A 52 0.44 -6.66 8.90
CA HIS A 52 1.57 -7.57 9.04
C HIS A 52 2.86 -6.77 9.13
N LEU A 53 3.18 -6.27 10.31
CA LEU A 53 4.22 -5.28 10.50
C LEU A 53 5.30 -5.79 11.45
N GLN A 54 6.53 -5.38 11.18
CA GLN A 54 7.66 -5.53 12.08
C GLN A 54 8.01 -4.15 12.66
N PRO A 55 8.15 -4.02 14.00
CA PRO A 55 8.57 -2.76 14.59
C PRO A 55 9.98 -2.40 14.14
N PHE A 56 10.22 -1.12 13.95
CA PHE A 56 11.52 -0.62 13.51
C PHE A 56 12.62 -0.80 14.56
N ARG A 57 12.32 -0.46 15.82
CA ARG A 57 13.25 -0.58 16.95
C ARG A 57 12.70 -1.60 17.94
N ALA A 58 13.46 -2.64 18.22
CA ALA A 58 13.24 -3.69 19.20
C ALA A 58 11.88 -4.42 19.13
N PRO A 59 11.77 -5.66 19.56
CA PRO A 59 10.51 -6.36 19.54
C PRO A 59 9.54 -5.64 20.46
N LEU A 60 8.61 -4.87 19.89
CA LEU A 60 7.40 -4.53 20.60
C LEU A 60 6.80 -5.88 20.99
N ARG A 61 6.97 -6.28 22.24
CA ARG A 61 6.33 -7.50 22.74
C ARG A 61 4.86 -7.41 22.37
N HIS A 62 4.31 -8.41 21.75
CA HIS A 62 2.92 -8.46 21.26
C HIS A 62 1.86 -7.99 22.29
N ARG A 63 2.18 -8.06 23.56
CA ARG A 63 1.39 -7.49 24.67
C ARG A 63 1.20 -5.98 24.56
N ASN A 64 2.16 -5.24 24.03
CA ASN A 64 2.12 -3.77 24.01
C ASN A 64 1.28 -3.21 22.87
N SER A 65 1.23 -3.87 21.69
CA SER A 65 0.47 -3.36 20.56
C SER A 65 -1.05 -3.33 20.83
N ARG A 66 -1.59 -4.36 21.49
CA ARG A 66 -3.02 -4.35 21.91
C ARG A 66 -3.32 -3.30 22.96
N ARG A 67 -2.43 -3.14 23.95
CA ARG A 67 -2.60 -2.13 25.01
C ARG A 67 -2.50 -0.73 24.44
N TYR A 68 -1.61 -0.55 23.47
CA TYR A 68 -1.37 0.68 22.78
C TYR A 68 -2.58 1.12 21.92
N LEU A 69 -3.17 0.20 21.14
CA LEU A 69 -4.33 0.49 20.29
C LEU A 69 -5.67 0.47 21.06
N LYS A 70 -5.69 -0.01 22.31
CA LYS A 70 -6.92 -0.16 23.10
C LYS A 70 -7.64 1.17 23.31
N ASN A 71 -6.90 2.23 23.57
CA ASN A 71 -7.44 3.54 23.91
C ASN A 71 -7.59 4.48 22.69
N GLN A 72 -7.07 4.10 21.52
CA GLN A 72 -7.16 4.91 20.33
C GLN A 72 -8.53 4.79 19.68
N LYS A 73 -9.05 5.91 19.18
CA LYS A 73 -10.30 5.99 18.41
C LYS A 73 -10.05 6.11 16.92
N ILE A 74 -8.93 6.75 16.56
CA ILE A 74 -8.51 7.00 15.18
C ILE A 74 -7.08 6.44 14.98
N LEU A 75 -6.82 5.82 13.85
CA LEU A 75 -5.48 5.49 13.39
C LEU A 75 -5.27 6.12 12.02
N LEU A 76 -4.18 6.87 11.87
CA LEU A 76 -3.67 7.29 10.59
C LEU A 76 -2.53 6.36 10.19
N LEU A 77 -2.76 5.51 9.19
CA LEU A 77 -1.72 4.71 8.57
C LEU A 77 -1.07 5.54 7.46
N VAL A 78 0.23 5.70 7.53
CA VAL A 78 1.03 6.37 6.50
C VAL A 78 1.90 5.33 5.81
N PHE A 79 1.47 4.89 4.64
CA PHE A 79 2.31 4.07 3.78
C PHE A 79 3.22 5.00 3.00
N GLY A 80 4.49 4.97 3.29
CA GLY A 80 5.49 5.87 2.72
C GLY A 80 6.74 5.15 2.27
N ASP A 81 7.50 5.78 1.40
CA ASP A 81 8.83 5.33 1.01
C ASP A 81 9.78 6.52 1.00
N ILE A 82 10.87 6.41 1.75
CA ILE A 82 11.90 7.45 1.81
C ILE A 82 12.67 7.61 0.50
N ALA A 83 12.68 6.61 -0.35
CA ALA A 83 13.26 6.75 -1.69
C ALA A 83 12.36 7.55 -2.65
N CYS A 84 11.09 7.80 -2.26
CA CYS A 84 10.14 8.52 -3.08
C CYS A 84 10.23 10.04 -2.85
N PRO A 85 10.58 10.86 -3.87
CA PRO A 85 10.63 12.32 -3.72
C PRO A 85 9.30 12.94 -3.26
N ALA A 86 8.18 12.44 -3.74
CA ALA A 86 6.86 12.92 -3.33
C ALA A 86 6.62 12.72 -1.82
N TYR A 87 7.15 11.65 -1.22
CA TYR A 87 7.04 11.42 0.21
C TYR A 87 7.68 12.55 1.01
N HIS A 88 8.85 13.04 0.60
CA HIS A 88 9.54 14.13 1.30
C HIS A 88 8.76 15.45 1.24
N LEU A 89 8.05 15.70 0.14
CA LEU A 89 7.18 16.87 0.02
C LEU A 89 5.95 16.79 0.93
N TYR A 90 5.42 15.58 1.14
CA TYR A 90 4.26 15.35 2.00
C TYR A 90 4.62 15.23 3.49
N LEU A 91 5.83 14.79 3.81
CA LEU A 91 6.27 14.49 5.18
C LEU A 91 6.00 15.62 6.18
N PRO A 92 6.40 16.90 5.94
CA PRO A 92 6.15 17.99 6.88
C PRO A 92 4.66 18.20 7.13
N ARG A 93 3.83 18.08 6.09
CA ARG A 93 2.38 18.25 6.18
C ARG A 93 1.73 17.13 7.00
N ILE A 94 2.19 15.87 6.83
CA ILE A 94 1.71 14.74 7.63
C ILE A 94 2.14 14.91 9.10
N VAL A 95 3.39 15.29 9.34
CA VAL A 95 3.91 15.54 10.70
C VAL A 95 3.12 16.64 11.40
N GLY A 96 2.76 17.71 10.68
CA GLY A 96 1.92 18.79 11.18
C GLY A 96 0.52 18.38 11.63
N LEU A 97 0.05 17.18 11.24
CA LEU A 97 -1.25 16.65 11.70
C LEU A 97 -1.18 15.91 13.04
N LYS A 98 0.02 15.74 13.61
CA LYS A 98 0.23 14.95 14.84
C LYS A 98 -0.68 15.41 15.99
N GLU A 99 -0.71 16.71 16.26
CA GLU A 99 -1.51 17.26 17.37
C GLU A 99 -3.00 17.07 17.11
N LYS A 100 -3.45 17.36 15.89
CA LYS A 100 -4.85 17.18 15.50
C LYS A 100 -5.30 15.72 15.60
N ILE A 101 -4.45 14.76 15.23
CA ILE A 101 -4.72 13.33 15.40
C ILE A 101 -4.78 12.97 16.90
N ALA A 102 -3.88 13.52 17.72
CA ALA A 102 -3.88 13.28 19.17
C ALA A 102 -5.16 13.80 19.84
N GLU A 103 -5.65 15.00 19.46
CA GLU A 103 -6.93 15.57 19.94
C GLU A 103 -8.12 14.62 19.67
N LEU A 104 -8.05 13.83 18.60
CA LEU A 104 -9.04 12.82 18.26
C LEU A 104 -8.86 11.48 19.01
N ASN A 105 -7.99 11.45 20.02
CA ASN A 105 -7.53 10.21 20.63
C ASN A 105 -6.99 9.22 19.56
N GLY A 106 -6.22 9.77 18.61
CA GLY A 106 -5.66 9.02 17.50
C GLY A 106 -4.15 8.83 17.62
N GLU A 107 -3.62 8.03 16.70
CA GLU A 107 -2.20 7.76 16.58
C GLU A 107 -1.79 7.63 15.11
N ILE A 108 -0.55 8.01 14.79
CA ILE A 108 0.02 7.86 13.45
C ILE A 108 0.95 6.65 13.43
N LEU A 109 0.68 5.71 12.53
CA LEU A 109 1.52 4.55 12.26
C LEU A 109 2.22 4.72 10.92
N TRP A 110 3.52 4.84 10.93
CA TRP A 110 4.36 4.95 9.74
C TRP A 110 4.77 3.58 9.27
N ILE A 111 4.51 3.26 8.01
CA ILE A 111 4.68 1.94 7.42
C ILE A 111 5.53 2.05 6.16
N TYR A 112 6.69 1.40 6.17
CA TYR A 112 7.64 1.46 5.06
C TYR A 112 7.88 0.07 4.47
N PRO A 113 8.00 -0.05 3.15
CA PRO A 113 8.23 -1.33 2.47
C PRO A 113 9.65 -1.87 2.68
N HIS A 114 10.60 -1.01 3.02
CA HIS A 114 12.00 -1.36 3.15
C HIS A 114 12.55 -1.22 4.57
N ALA A 115 13.72 -1.81 4.81
CA ALA A 115 14.47 -1.54 6.03
C ALA A 115 14.96 -0.08 5.98
N LEU A 116 14.69 0.66 7.06
CA LEU A 116 15.12 2.04 7.20
C LEU A 116 16.42 2.12 8.00
N ASP A 117 17.24 3.11 7.72
CA ASP A 117 18.26 3.56 8.64
C ASP A 117 17.67 4.29 9.83
N SER A 118 18.31 4.17 10.99
CA SER A 118 17.80 4.72 12.25
C SER A 118 17.58 6.24 12.26
N ASN A 119 18.20 6.93 11.32
CA ASN A 119 18.16 8.40 11.22
C ASN A 119 16.95 8.95 10.46
N LEU A 120 16.13 8.07 9.87
CA LEU A 120 15.01 8.46 8.98
C LEU A 120 13.64 8.38 9.66
N ILE A 121 13.60 8.54 10.98
CA ILE A 121 12.35 8.58 11.74
C ILE A 121 11.69 9.93 11.55
N PRO A 122 10.39 10.00 11.19
CA PRO A 122 9.69 11.25 10.91
C PRO A 122 9.77 12.29 12.02
N TYR A 123 9.71 11.85 13.26
CA TYR A 123 9.91 12.68 14.47
C TYR A 123 10.23 11.78 15.68
N PRO A 124 10.83 12.34 16.76
CA PRO A 124 11.10 11.57 17.98
C PRO A 124 9.82 10.96 18.56
N GLY A 125 9.85 9.63 18.79
CA GLY A 125 8.71 8.90 19.32
C GLY A 125 7.69 8.43 18.28
N ALA A 126 7.91 8.68 16.99
CA ALA A 126 7.07 8.16 15.92
C ALA A 126 6.97 6.62 15.98
N LYS A 127 5.77 6.09 15.72
CA LYS A 127 5.51 4.65 15.67
C LYS A 127 5.79 4.15 14.27
N VAL A 128 6.99 3.62 14.07
CA VAL A 128 7.51 3.21 12.77
C VAL A 128 7.56 1.70 12.64
N PHE A 129 7.09 1.19 11.52
CA PHE A 129 6.98 -0.23 11.21
C PHE A 129 7.54 -0.52 9.81
N LYS A 130 7.93 -1.78 9.61
CA LYS A 130 8.38 -2.31 8.33
C LYS A 130 7.35 -3.30 7.79
N ASP A 131 7.03 -3.19 6.52
CA ASP A 131 6.21 -4.15 5.77
C ASP A 131 7.06 -4.85 4.70
N LEU A 132 8.14 -5.51 5.12
CA LEU A 132 9.18 -6.06 4.24
C LEU A 132 8.67 -7.03 3.17
N LEU A 133 7.53 -7.66 3.40
CA LEU A 133 6.92 -8.60 2.46
C LEU A 133 5.75 -7.96 1.67
N GLY A 134 5.50 -6.67 1.84
CA GLY A 134 4.40 -5.96 1.19
C GLY A 134 3.00 -6.48 1.55
N GLN A 135 2.88 -7.28 2.62
CA GLN A 135 1.61 -7.93 2.97
C GLN A 135 0.55 -6.94 3.42
N SER A 136 0.95 -5.91 4.18
CA SER A 136 0.02 -4.86 4.58
C SER A 136 -0.32 -3.96 3.40
N MET A 137 0.66 -3.56 2.60
CA MET A 137 0.43 -2.80 1.37
C MET A 137 -0.54 -3.53 0.43
N GLY A 138 -0.31 -4.82 0.19
CA GLY A 138 -1.20 -5.65 -0.63
C GLY A 138 -2.61 -5.79 -0.05
N ALA A 139 -2.75 -5.98 1.27
CA ALA A 139 -4.04 -6.07 1.94
C ALA A 139 -4.83 -4.74 1.86
N TYR A 140 -4.14 -3.61 1.96
CA TYR A 140 -4.70 -2.27 1.84
C TYR A 140 -4.77 -1.77 0.39
N ARG A 141 -4.36 -2.59 -0.60
CA ARG A 141 -4.39 -2.27 -2.04
C ARG A 141 -3.66 -0.97 -2.36
N ILE A 142 -2.52 -0.76 -1.70
CA ILE A 142 -1.69 0.42 -1.88
C ILE A 142 -0.89 0.27 -3.17
N ALA A 143 -1.14 1.11 -4.15
CA ALA A 143 -0.47 1.09 -5.46
C ALA A 143 0.55 2.22 -5.63
N ARG A 144 0.46 3.28 -4.81
CA ARG A 144 1.35 4.45 -4.88
C ARG A 144 1.71 4.94 -3.49
N LEU A 145 2.89 5.54 -3.35
CA LEU A 145 3.40 6.09 -2.10
C LEU A 145 3.72 7.60 -2.24
N PRO A 146 3.38 8.44 -1.26
CA PRO A 146 2.69 8.06 -0.04
C PRO A 146 1.18 7.87 -0.24
N THR A 147 0.60 6.94 0.49
CA THR A 147 -0.85 6.78 0.64
C THR A 147 -1.22 6.80 2.12
N LEU A 148 -2.27 7.52 2.46
CA LEU A 148 -2.78 7.64 3.81
C LEU A 148 -4.10 6.91 3.96
N VAL A 149 -4.26 6.21 5.08
CA VAL A 149 -5.49 5.51 5.40
C VAL A 149 -5.93 5.91 6.81
N VAL A 150 -7.11 6.50 6.92
CA VAL A 150 -7.71 6.79 8.22
C VAL A 150 -8.64 5.66 8.60
N LEU A 151 -8.38 5.09 9.78
CA LEU A 151 -9.22 4.07 10.38
C LEU A 151 -9.90 4.65 11.61
N GLN A 152 -11.16 4.34 11.78
CA GLN A 152 -11.93 4.65 12.98
C GLN A 152 -12.33 3.36 13.68
N LYS A 153 -12.22 3.36 15.00
CA LYS A 153 -12.64 2.24 15.82
C LYS A 153 -14.16 2.18 15.88
N ASP A 154 -14.71 1.03 15.55
CA ASP A 154 -16.14 0.80 15.66
C ASP A 154 -16.58 0.74 17.12
N ARG A 155 -17.78 1.20 17.42
CA ARG A 155 -18.33 1.24 18.78
C ARG A 155 -18.62 -0.17 19.33
N GLU A 156 -18.89 -1.12 18.46
CA GLU A 156 -19.11 -2.52 18.84
C GLU A 156 -17.81 -3.25 19.10
N GLN A 157 -17.65 -3.73 20.32
CA GLN A 157 -16.55 -4.62 20.70
C GLN A 157 -16.83 -6.02 20.16
N ALA A 158 -16.38 -6.30 18.93
CA ALA A 158 -16.29 -7.68 18.49
C ALA A 158 -15.27 -8.41 19.40
N ARG A 159 -15.75 -9.31 20.26
CA ARG A 159 -14.90 -10.21 21.06
C ARG A 159 -14.15 -11.11 20.08
N ILE A 160 -12.87 -10.85 19.85
CA ILE A 160 -12.03 -11.67 18.98
C ILE A 160 -11.33 -12.70 19.85
N PRO A 161 -11.46 -14.01 19.55
CA PRO A 161 -10.76 -15.08 20.25
C PRO A 161 -9.23 -14.88 20.16
N PHE A 162 -8.56 -15.19 21.23
CA PHE A 162 -7.09 -15.11 21.36
C PHE A 162 -6.43 -16.18 20.50
N LEU A 163 -5.73 -15.78 19.42
CA LEU A 163 -4.83 -16.64 18.67
C LEU A 163 -3.45 -15.99 18.56
N TRP A 164 -2.42 -16.77 18.78
CA TRP A 164 -1.01 -16.37 18.71
C TRP A 164 -0.63 -16.04 17.27
N SER A 165 -0.56 -14.76 16.91
CA SER A 165 -0.12 -14.38 15.57
C SER A 165 0.66 -13.05 15.64
N ARG A 166 1.71 -12.95 14.82
CA ARG A 166 2.49 -11.72 14.61
C ARG A 166 1.67 -10.61 13.91
N LYS A 167 0.40 -10.83 13.68
CA LYS A 167 -0.51 -9.94 12.97
C LYS A 167 -1.22 -9.00 13.94
N ILE A 168 -1.14 -7.70 13.71
CA ILE A 168 -2.01 -6.72 14.37
C ILE A 168 -3.41 -6.89 13.80
N ARG A 169 -4.35 -7.38 14.62
CA ARG A 169 -5.74 -7.54 14.19
C ARG A 169 -6.50 -6.25 14.43
N LEU A 170 -7.05 -5.71 13.36
CA LEU A 170 -7.89 -4.50 13.37
C LEU A 170 -9.38 -4.84 13.22
N GLY A 171 -9.84 -5.98 13.79
CA GLY A 171 -11.18 -6.52 13.58
C GLY A 171 -12.35 -5.63 13.98
N ASN A 172 -12.08 -4.57 14.75
CA ASN A 172 -13.08 -3.57 15.15
C ASN A 172 -12.72 -2.15 14.63
N TRP A 173 -12.03 -2.08 13.51
CA TRP A 173 -11.67 -0.84 12.85
C TRP A 173 -12.22 -0.81 11.43
N SER A 174 -12.80 0.31 11.04
CA SER A 174 -13.33 0.54 9.71
C SER A 174 -12.57 1.63 8.99
N ILE A 175 -12.44 1.48 7.69
CA ILE A 175 -11.79 2.46 6.81
C ILE A 175 -12.72 3.67 6.68
N ARG A 176 -12.16 4.87 6.89
CA ARG A 176 -12.89 6.15 6.77
C ARG A 176 -12.35 7.02 5.65
N TYR A 177 -11.06 6.89 5.35
CA TYR A 177 -10.43 7.64 4.27
C TYR A 177 -9.26 6.85 3.69
N VAL A 178 -9.08 6.94 2.38
CA VAL A 178 -7.91 6.43 1.65
C VAL A 178 -7.51 7.45 0.60
N GLY A 179 -6.26 7.93 0.62
CA GLY A 179 -5.83 8.88 -0.39
C GLY A 179 -4.58 9.67 -0.06
N ALA A 180 -4.46 10.84 -0.67
CA ALA A 180 -3.39 11.80 -0.45
C ALA A 180 -3.67 12.70 0.77
N VAL A 181 -2.67 13.47 1.19
CA VAL A 181 -2.84 14.53 2.21
C VAL A 181 -3.76 15.63 1.69
N ASP A 182 -3.51 16.03 0.45
CA ASP A 182 -4.18 17.10 -0.29
C ASP A 182 -4.05 16.87 -1.79
N GLN A 183 -4.59 17.79 -2.60
CA GLN A 183 -4.54 17.74 -4.06
C GLN A 183 -3.29 18.45 -4.64
N ASP A 184 -2.34 18.85 -3.81
CA ASP A 184 -1.11 19.50 -4.23
C ASP A 184 0.13 18.62 -4.03
N PRO A 185 0.50 17.81 -5.01
CA PRO A 185 1.68 16.96 -4.91
C PRO A 185 2.98 17.74 -4.81
N GLU A 186 3.01 18.99 -5.24
CA GLU A 186 4.21 19.81 -5.26
C GLU A 186 4.32 20.77 -4.07
N GLY A 187 3.25 20.95 -3.31
CA GLY A 187 3.22 21.83 -2.13
C GLY A 187 3.29 23.32 -2.46
N ARG A 188 2.91 23.69 -3.68
CA ARG A 188 3.08 25.08 -4.18
C ARG A 188 1.81 25.92 -4.09
N ALA A 189 0.65 25.29 -4.06
CA ALA A 189 -0.59 26.02 -4.22
C ALA A 189 -1.20 26.41 -2.88
N ILE A 190 -1.50 27.70 -2.77
CA ILE A 190 -2.26 28.27 -1.67
C ILE A 190 -3.74 28.04 -1.94
N GLY A 191 -4.49 27.57 -0.95
CA GLY A 191 -5.96 27.41 -1.07
C GLY A 191 -6.42 26.08 -1.64
N ILE A 192 -5.53 25.11 -1.86
CA ILE A 192 -5.92 23.76 -2.27
C ILE A 192 -6.63 23.03 -1.13
N ARG A 193 -7.62 22.23 -1.52
CA ARG A 193 -8.38 21.40 -0.61
C ARG A 193 -7.48 20.41 0.12
N GLN A 194 -7.51 20.48 1.44
CA GLN A 194 -6.78 19.60 2.34
C GLN A 194 -7.64 18.36 2.68
N ASP A 195 -7.71 17.42 1.76
CA ASP A 195 -8.63 16.27 1.81
C ASP A 195 -8.56 15.50 3.14
N LEU A 196 -7.35 15.20 3.63
CA LEU A 196 -7.18 14.48 4.89
C LEU A 196 -7.66 15.31 6.08
N VAL A 197 -7.37 16.63 6.10
CA VAL A 197 -7.82 17.53 7.17
C VAL A 197 -9.34 17.62 7.20
N GLU A 198 -9.97 17.69 6.02
CA GLU A 198 -11.43 17.70 5.92
C GLU A 198 -12.03 16.37 6.37
N ALA A 199 -11.45 15.24 5.96
CA ALA A 199 -11.88 13.92 6.43
C ALA A 199 -11.79 13.79 7.96
N LEU A 200 -10.72 14.26 8.58
CA LEU A 200 -10.58 14.28 10.03
C LEU A 200 -11.59 15.21 10.71
N ARG A 201 -11.88 16.37 10.11
CA ARG A 201 -12.91 17.28 10.60
C ARG A 201 -14.29 16.63 10.53
N ASP A 202 -14.63 15.99 9.42
CA ASP A 202 -15.90 15.27 9.28
C ASP A 202 -16.06 14.22 10.37
N LEU A 203 -14.99 13.47 10.72
CA LEU A 203 -15.01 12.46 11.78
C LEU A 203 -15.16 13.05 13.20
N THR A 204 -14.88 14.33 13.41
CA THR A 204 -15.17 15.02 14.67
C THR A 204 -16.64 15.36 14.81
N GLN A 205 -17.30 15.73 13.72
CA GLN A 205 -18.67 16.22 13.67
C GLN A 205 -19.67 15.11 13.43
N SER A 206 -19.28 14.10 12.68
CA SER A 206 -20.14 12.99 12.30
C SER A 206 -19.32 11.70 12.15
N SER A 207 -20.00 10.57 11.96
CA SER A 207 -19.33 9.31 11.58
C SER A 207 -19.14 9.18 10.06
N TYR A 208 -19.53 10.19 9.30
CA TYR A 208 -19.49 10.20 7.84
C TYR A 208 -18.39 11.13 7.33
N VAL A 209 -17.62 10.68 6.33
CA VAL A 209 -16.61 11.46 5.62
C VAL A 209 -17.16 11.77 4.23
N ARG A 210 -17.29 13.05 3.89
CA ARG A 210 -17.85 13.52 2.61
C ARG A 210 -17.03 13.06 1.40
N ILE A 211 -15.71 13.04 1.54
CA ILE A 211 -14.76 12.61 0.52
C ILE A 211 -13.92 11.48 1.09
N PRO A 212 -14.40 10.21 1.01
CA PRO A 212 -13.74 9.09 1.66
C PRO A 212 -12.54 8.55 0.88
N ALA A 213 -12.37 8.95 -0.36
CA ALA A 213 -11.23 8.53 -1.17
C ALA A 213 -10.77 9.64 -2.12
N THR A 214 -9.46 9.76 -2.28
CA THR A 214 -8.84 10.68 -3.23
C THR A 214 -7.70 10.00 -3.99
N ARG A 215 -7.34 10.58 -5.12
CA ARG A 215 -6.21 10.08 -5.91
C ARG A 215 -4.91 10.31 -5.14
N THR A 216 -4.07 9.28 -5.07
CA THR A 216 -2.71 9.41 -4.54
C THR A 216 -1.75 9.86 -5.64
N HIS A 217 -0.90 10.80 -5.30
CA HIS A 217 0.17 11.30 -6.15
C HIS A 217 1.50 10.84 -5.56
N GLY A 218 2.32 10.13 -6.35
CA GLY A 218 3.60 9.64 -5.85
C GLY A 218 4.16 8.48 -6.66
N CYS A 219 5.13 7.82 -6.07
CA CYS A 219 5.87 6.71 -6.68
C CYS A 219 5.04 5.42 -6.69
N PRO A 220 5.19 4.58 -7.71
CA PRO A 220 4.55 3.27 -7.78
C PRO A 220 5.16 2.30 -6.76
#